data_51f8edda50c119ce5cd3565cb28bdade
#
_entry.id   51f8edda50c119ce5cd3565cb28bdade
#
_cell.length_a   1.000
_cell.length_b   1.000
_cell.length_c   1.000
_cell.angle_alpha   90.00
_cell.angle_beta   90.00
_cell.angle_gamma   90.00
#
_symmetry.space_group_name_H-M   'P 1'
#
loop_
_entity.id
_entity.type
_entity.pdbx_description
1 polymer ?
#
loop_
_entity_poly.entity_id
_entity_poly.type
_entity_poly.pdbx_seq_one_letter_code
_entity_poly.pdbx_strand_id
1 'polypeptide(L)'
;MTKLKLLIGQWLANLTRKLKNNFYLYLATFFTILVLLDTYTFGVGLNMRDKAFDYIVKHRVIQPKADKGIVIVDINEASLAAFAKEYGRWPWPRQVLGEFVENIQAQNPKAIVFDIVFSDADIYNADSDAYFNEVIAGSDNTFFPILRLDASQDRLSQLKYAQIPGLTASPKANKDAVVAAILPHFKGAFKEGRLGTHNVYPDSDGIVREYRMMHDENGWRLPALPLVVAQFAGAANTENLPNDMLINWRGKPFSYTYTTFSEVFTDLASKVKKRPQDEFTNKIVIIGSTAPGLFDIKPTAMDKQFPGVEILATAIDNAQHGDYLKVWRGKIPYILLSLLLIWATTAAFYFKMDKDKFTSIFTGSQIGLLVLSYIAINVSNTYLDLTAPLLWAAALFAVAKIYALATDRALQRWLAFGVSADAVELNVLIMPILLEANESLSDALLKKFRREVELASKSPNTIEILNGTQSGIWGLFGDMVLVSWVFSDSKTEYSVAAQQDAALVAQQLPTLIAHLGLPTSTVTRYALHEGKLMGSRNARSALASQWRTLFAQAVIKLEQHDSLEDLA
;
A
#
# COMPACT_ATOMS: atom_id res chain seq x y z
N MET A 1 -41.93 30.44 0.26
CA MET A 1 -40.49 30.38 0.65
C MET A 1 -40.27 29.84 2.07
N THR A 2 -41.14 30.09 3.02
CA THR A 2 -41.00 29.66 4.43
C THR A 2 -41.08 28.12 4.61
N LYS A 3 -42.05 27.43 3.98
CA LYS A 3 -42.22 25.98 4.08
C LYS A 3 -41.01 25.18 3.54
N LEU A 4 -40.40 25.62 2.43
CA LEU A 4 -39.22 24.96 1.85
C LEU A 4 -37.97 25.12 2.73
N LYS A 5 -37.78 26.29 3.35
CA LYS A 5 -36.70 26.52 4.31
C LYS A 5 -36.87 25.68 5.58
N LEU A 6 -38.10 25.48 6.02
CA LEU A 6 -38.41 24.62 7.18
C LEU A 6 -38.12 23.13 6.87
N LEU A 7 -38.54 22.65 5.69
CA LEU A 7 -38.30 21.29 5.22
C LEU A 7 -36.79 20.99 5.05
N ILE A 8 -36.06 21.94 4.46
CA ILE A 8 -34.60 21.82 4.31
C ILE A 8 -33.89 21.82 5.69
N GLY A 9 -34.36 22.69 6.62
CA GLY A 9 -33.85 22.74 7.98
C GLY A 9 -34.08 21.43 8.75
N GLN A 10 -35.26 20.86 8.64
CA GLN A 10 -35.63 19.57 9.26
C GLN A 10 -34.83 18.41 8.64
N TRP A 11 -34.69 18.41 7.31
CA TRP A 11 -33.89 17.39 6.61
C TRP A 11 -32.41 17.45 7.02
N LEU A 12 -31.81 18.65 7.10
CA LEU A 12 -30.44 18.85 7.57
C LEU A 12 -30.27 18.45 9.04
N ALA A 13 -31.22 18.76 9.92
CA ALA A 13 -31.17 18.35 11.32
C ALA A 13 -31.25 16.83 11.48
N ASN A 14 -32.11 16.16 10.71
CA ASN A 14 -32.19 14.69 10.70
C ASN A 14 -30.95 14.04 10.12
N LEU A 15 -30.36 14.65 9.08
CA LEU A 15 -29.11 14.18 8.49
C LEU A 15 -27.93 14.28 9.49
N THR A 16 -27.81 15.44 10.16
CA THR A 16 -26.75 15.62 11.18
C THR A 16 -26.91 14.68 12.37
N ARG A 17 -28.14 14.41 12.78
CA ARG A 17 -28.42 13.45 13.86
C ARG A 17 -28.07 12.01 13.47
N LYS A 18 -28.47 11.57 12.27
CA LYS A 18 -28.07 10.26 11.71
C LYS A 18 -26.57 10.14 11.53
N LEU A 19 -25.90 11.22 11.07
CA LEU A 19 -24.44 11.28 10.94
C LEU A 19 -23.75 11.06 12.29
N LYS A 20 -24.22 11.68 13.37
CA LYS A 20 -23.64 11.50 14.71
C LYS A 20 -23.75 10.06 15.21
N ASN A 21 -24.90 9.43 15.06
CA ASN A 21 -25.15 8.08 15.56
C ASN A 21 -24.39 7.00 14.79
N ASN A 22 -24.13 7.24 13.49
CA ASN A 22 -23.50 6.27 12.60
C ASN A 22 -22.13 6.73 12.07
N PHE A 23 -21.43 7.62 12.81
CA PHE A 23 -20.16 8.20 12.37
C PHE A 23 -19.17 7.16 11.84
N TYR A 24 -18.98 6.07 12.57
CA TYR A 24 -18.04 5.02 12.17
C TYR A 24 -18.46 4.31 10.87
N LEU A 25 -19.74 4.11 10.65
CA LEU A 25 -20.26 3.52 9.41
C LEU A 25 -20.06 4.46 8.20
N TYR A 26 -20.33 5.76 8.39
CA TYR A 26 -20.05 6.74 7.33
C TYR A 26 -18.57 6.87 7.05
N LEU A 27 -17.73 6.83 8.09
CA LEU A 27 -16.28 6.84 7.95
C LEU A 27 -15.81 5.62 7.15
N ALA A 28 -16.30 4.42 7.48
CA ALA A 28 -15.99 3.20 6.72
C ALA A 28 -16.43 3.29 5.25
N THR A 29 -17.64 3.81 5.01
CA THR A 29 -18.14 4.02 3.65
C THR A 29 -17.26 5.00 2.88
N PHE A 30 -16.85 6.10 3.51
CA PHE A 30 -15.92 7.07 2.91
C PHE A 30 -14.58 6.43 2.55
N PHE A 31 -13.98 5.66 3.47
CA PHE A 31 -12.73 4.94 3.18
C PHE A 31 -12.91 3.85 2.13
N THR A 32 -14.06 3.19 2.08
CA THR A 32 -14.40 2.24 1.00
C THR A 32 -14.38 2.93 -0.36
N ILE A 33 -15.00 4.11 -0.47
CA ILE A 33 -14.99 4.91 -1.70
C ILE A 33 -13.56 5.32 -2.06
N LEU A 34 -12.76 5.74 -1.08
CA LEU A 34 -11.35 6.11 -1.31
C LEU A 34 -10.53 4.93 -1.84
N VAL A 35 -10.68 3.72 -1.30
CA VAL A 35 -10.01 2.50 -1.79
C VAL A 35 -10.41 2.21 -3.24
N LEU A 36 -11.68 2.34 -3.58
CA LEU A 36 -12.16 2.15 -4.95
C LEU A 36 -11.60 3.21 -5.90
N LEU A 37 -11.62 4.48 -5.51
CA LEU A 37 -11.03 5.57 -6.29
C LEU A 37 -9.52 5.38 -6.45
N ASP A 38 -8.81 4.96 -5.40
CA ASP A 38 -7.38 4.68 -5.47
C ASP A 38 -7.08 3.56 -6.46
N THR A 39 -7.88 2.48 -6.43
CA THR A 39 -7.70 1.32 -7.32
C THR A 39 -7.86 1.67 -8.80
N TYR A 40 -8.76 2.60 -9.12
CA TYR A 40 -9.15 2.88 -10.52
C TYR A 40 -8.66 4.22 -11.05
N THR A 41 -8.26 5.18 -10.17
CA THR A 41 -7.91 6.55 -10.60
C THR A 41 -6.59 7.07 -10.05
N PHE A 42 -6.36 7.02 -8.73
CA PHE A 42 -5.24 7.75 -8.12
C PHE A 42 -3.94 6.94 -8.04
N GLY A 43 -4.01 5.64 -7.80
CA GLY A 43 -2.83 4.77 -7.71
C GLY A 43 -1.85 5.12 -6.57
N VAL A 44 -2.28 5.85 -5.55
CA VAL A 44 -1.43 6.23 -4.40
C VAL A 44 -0.92 4.98 -3.66
N GLY A 45 -1.80 3.99 -3.50
CA GLY A 45 -1.45 2.70 -2.92
C GLY A 45 -0.37 1.95 -3.71
N LEU A 46 -0.35 2.09 -5.05
CA LEU A 46 0.65 1.47 -5.92
C LEU A 46 2.05 2.05 -5.65
N ASN A 47 2.19 3.36 -5.61
CA ASN A 47 3.48 4.02 -5.35
C ASN A 47 4.04 3.68 -3.95
N MET A 48 3.17 3.56 -2.95
CA MET A 48 3.59 3.16 -1.59
C MET A 48 4.01 1.70 -1.54
N ARG A 49 3.31 0.83 -2.26
CA ARG A 49 3.63 -0.58 -2.44
C ARG A 49 5.04 -0.76 -2.99
N ASP A 50 5.36 -0.05 -4.08
CA ASP A 50 6.64 -0.21 -4.78
C ASP A 50 7.82 0.20 -3.89
N LYS A 51 7.67 1.28 -3.12
CA LYS A 51 8.68 1.68 -2.11
C LYS A 51 8.83 0.66 -0.98
N ALA A 52 7.72 0.07 -0.52
CA ALA A 52 7.76 -0.97 0.51
C ALA A 52 8.40 -2.25 -0.03
N PHE A 53 8.11 -2.63 -1.27
CA PHE A 53 8.73 -3.73 -1.97
C PHE A 53 10.25 -3.55 -2.05
N ASP A 54 10.72 -2.40 -2.56
CA ASP A 54 12.15 -2.10 -2.67
C ASP A 54 12.85 -2.18 -1.31
N TYR A 55 12.22 -1.61 -0.26
CA TYR A 55 12.76 -1.68 1.09
C TYR A 55 12.89 -3.12 1.59
N ILE A 56 11.86 -3.94 1.43
CA ILE A 56 11.83 -5.33 1.88
C ILE A 56 12.86 -6.16 1.11
N VAL A 57 12.92 -6.04 -0.22
CA VAL A 57 13.87 -6.77 -1.08
C VAL A 57 15.31 -6.41 -0.72
N LYS A 58 15.59 -5.13 -0.56
CA LYS A 58 16.93 -4.63 -0.21
C LYS A 58 17.42 -5.10 1.17
N HIS A 59 16.49 -5.30 2.13
CA HIS A 59 16.81 -5.63 3.53
C HIS A 59 16.45 -7.08 3.89
N ARG A 60 16.36 -7.99 2.91
CA ARG A 60 16.15 -9.42 3.17
C ARG A 60 17.29 -9.98 4.03
N VAL A 61 16.91 -10.81 5.02
CA VAL A 61 17.89 -11.55 5.84
C VAL A 61 18.46 -12.72 5.04
N ILE A 62 17.59 -13.43 4.32
CA ILE A 62 18.01 -14.54 3.45
C ILE A 62 18.17 -14.00 2.04
N GLN A 63 19.39 -13.61 1.69
CA GLN A 63 19.72 -13.16 0.34
C GLN A 63 19.95 -14.38 -0.56
N PRO A 64 19.29 -14.49 -1.72
CA PRO A 64 19.61 -15.53 -2.68
C PRO A 64 21.02 -15.28 -3.24
N LYS A 65 21.78 -16.36 -3.45
CA LYS A 65 23.15 -16.26 -3.95
C LYS A 65 23.17 -16.29 -5.47
N ALA A 66 24.07 -15.51 -6.06
CA ALA A 66 24.35 -15.57 -7.49
C ALA A 66 24.88 -16.95 -7.89
N ASP A 67 24.44 -17.45 -9.03
CA ASP A 67 24.92 -18.71 -9.59
C ASP A 67 26.39 -18.59 -9.99
N LYS A 68 27.23 -19.47 -9.46
CA LYS A 68 28.65 -19.56 -9.82
C LYS A 68 28.90 -20.06 -11.26
N GLY A 69 27.88 -20.64 -11.87
CA GLY A 69 27.87 -21.03 -13.28
C GLY A 69 27.74 -19.86 -14.24
N ILE A 70 27.49 -18.63 -13.74
CA ILE A 70 27.42 -17.40 -14.56
C ILE A 70 28.65 -16.55 -14.27
N VAL A 71 29.40 -16.18 -15.33
CA VAL A 71 30.59 -15.33 -15.26
C VAL A 71 30.41 -14.13 -16.18
N ILE A 72 30.68 -12.95 -15.68
CA ILE A 72 30.64 -11.70 -16.46
C ILE A 72 32.07 -11.34 -16.88
N VAL A 73 32.29 -11.31 -18.19
CA VAL A 73 33.54 -10.80 -18.80
C VAL A 73 33.30 -9.32 -19.08
N ASP A 74 33.93 -8.51 -18.24
CA ASP A 74 33.65 -7.08 -18.15
C ASP A 74 34.57 -6.22 -19.01
N ILE A 75 33.98 -5.53 -19.96
CA ILE A 75 34.63 -4.44 -20.71
C ILE A 75 34.58 -3.19 -19.83
N ASN A 76 35.45 -3.18 -18.81
CA ASN A 76 35.57 -2.07 -17.87
C ASN A 76 36.59 -1.01 -18.36
N GLU A 77 36.78 0.06 -17.58
CA GLU A 77 37.73 1.14 -17.91
C GLU A 77 39.15 0.62 -18.07
N ALA A 78 39.55 -0.42 -17.32
CA ALA A 78 40.87 -1.04 -17.46
C ALA A 78 41.03 -1.73 -18.84
N SER A 79 39.98 -2.42 -19.31
CA SER A 79 39.95 -3.01 -20.65
C SER A 79 40.01 -1.95 -21.75
N LEU A 80 39.24 -0.86 -21.60
CA LEU A 80 39.26 0.25 -22.54
C LEU A 80 40.61 0.93 -22.63
N ALA A 81 41.27 1.14 -21.49
CA ALA A 81 42.59 1.73 -21.42
C ALA A 81 43.70 0.79 -21.99
N ALA A 82 43.63 -0.51 -21.68
CA ALA A 82 44.61 -1.50 -22.16
C ALA A 82 44.60 -1.58 -23.71
N PHE A 83 43.41 -1.53 -24.32
CA PHE A 83 43.26 -1.71 -25.77
C PHE A 83 43.27 -0.41 -26.57
N ALA A 84 43.28 0.74 -25.90
CA ALA A 84 43.21 2.05 -26.55
C ALA A 84 44.36 2.31 -27.55
N LYS A 85 45.57 1.80 -27.27
CA LYS A 85 46.75 1.98 -28.14
C LYS A 85 46.70 1.08 -29.37
N GLU A 86 46.18 -0.14 -29.25
CA GLU A 86 46.22 -1.13 -30.31
C GLU A 86 44.94 -1.09 -31.18
N TYR A 87 43.78 -1.03 -30.56
CA TYR A 87 42.47 -1.09 -31.24
C TYR A 87 41.73 0.23 -31.24
N GLY A 88 42.25 1.28 -30.61
CA GLY A 88 41.61 2.58 -30.55
C GLY A 88 40.47 2.65 -29.51
N ARG A 89 39.53 3.58 -29.77
CA ARG A 89 38.35 3.79 -28.93
C ARG A 89 37.31 2.67 -29.15
N TRP A 90 36.60 2.35 -28.12
CA TRP A 90 35.40 1.52 -28.24
C TRP A 90 34.36 2.18 -29.20
N PRO A 91 33.67 1.44 -30.08
CA PRO A 91 33.75 -0.03 -30.24
C PRO A 91 35.03 -0.45 -30.98
N TRP A 92 35.68 -1.51 -30.48
CA TRP A 92 36.84 -2.09 -31.13
C TRP A 92 36.46 -2.80 -32.43
N PRO A 93 37.43 -3.05 -33.37
CA PRO A 93 37.21 -3.93 -34.49
C PRO A 93 36.64 -5.28 -34.04
N ARG A 94 35.61 -5.79 -34.73
CA ARG A 94 34.88 -6.99 -34.33
C ARG A 94 35.75 -8.26 -34.27
N GLN A 95 36.86 -8.23 -34.99
CA GLN A 95 37.88 -9.25 -34.90
C GLN A 95 38.30 -9.54 -33.46
N VAL A 96 38.46 -8.52 -32.61
CA VAL A 96 38.84 -8.70 -31.19
C VAL A 96 37.84 -9.59 -30.45
N LEU A 97 36.56 -9.38 -30.71
CA LEU A 97 35.49 -10.20 -30.12
C LEU A 97 35.42 -11.58 -30.76
N GLY A 98 35.74 -11.70 -32.06
CA GLY A 98 35.84 -12.99 -32.76
C GLY A 98 36.94 -13.85 -32.17
N GLU A 99 38.17 -13.31 -32.09
CA GLU A 99 39.31 -13.98 -31.45
C GLU A 99 39.03 -14.39 -30.01
N PHE A 100 38.34 -13.54 -29.26
CA PHE A 100 37.89 -13.88 -27.90
C PHE A 100 36.97 -15.09 -27.90
N VAL A 101 35.94 -15.13 -28.74
CA VAL A 101 35.00 -16.24 -28.85
C VAL A 101 35.71 -17.51 -29.27
N GLU A 102 36.55 -17.47 -30.30
CA GLU A 102 37.30 -18.62 -30.78
C GLU A 102 38.17 -19.23 -29.70
N ASN A 103 38.91 -18.41 -28.96
CA ASN A 103 39.80 -18.86 -27.90
C ASN A 103 39.01 -19.41 -26.68
N ILE A 104 37.90 -18.79 -26.29
CA ILE A 104 37.11 -19.24 -25.12
C ILE A 104 36.34 -20.54 -25.41
N GLN A 105 35.99 -20.81 -26.68
CA GLN A 105 35.36 -22.07 -27.10
C GLN A 105 36.22 -23.30 -26.77
N ALA A 106 37.53 -23.17 -26.74
CA ALA A 106 38.44 -24.23 -26.33
C ALA A 106 38.22 -24.74 -24.89
N GLN A 107 37.58 -23.91 -24.04
CA GLN A 107 37.19 -24.28 -22.67
C GLN A 107 35.78 -24.85 -22.55
N ASN A 108 35.07 -25.04 -23.65
CA ASN A 108 33.68 -25.54 -23.70
C ASN A 108 32.72 -24.81 -22.77
N PRO A 109 32.53 -23.49 -22.92
CA PRO A 109 31.52 -22.74 -22.19
C PRO A 109 30.13 -23.27 -22.56
N LYS A 110 29.19 -23.24 -21.60
CA LYS A 110 27.83 -23.66 -21.82
C LYS A 110 27.09 -22.72 -22.79
N ALA A 111 27.29 -21.40 -22.59
CA ALA A 111 26.78 -20.36 -23.47
C ALA A 111 27.70 -19.13 -23.43
N ILE A 112 27.78 -18.41 -24.54
CA ILE A 112 28.43 -17.09 -24.63
C ILE A 112 27.34 -16.09 -25.01
N VAL A 113 27.09 -15.13 -24.15
CA VAL A 113 26.00 -14.16 -24.28
C VAL A 113 26.58 -12.77 -24.44
N PHE A 114 26.20 -12.10 -25.49
CA PHE A 114 26.62 -10.71 -25.71
C PHE A 114 25.56 -9.75 -25.15
N ASP A 115 25.99 -8.90 -24.23
CA ASP A 115 25.24 -7.71 -23.77
C ASP A 115 25.64 -6.48 -24.58
N ILE A 116 25.78 -6.66 -25.89
CA ILE A 116 26.26 -5.67 -26.83
C ILE A 116 25.37 -5.69 -28.07
N VAL A 117 24.81 -4.54 -28.43
CA VAL A 117 24.00 -4.40 -29.64
C VAL A 117 24.88 -4.17 -30.86
N PHE A 118 24.81 -5.07 -31.81
CA PHE A 118 25.58 -5.00 -33.05
C PHE A 118 24.70 -4.46 -34.21
N SER A 119 24.28 -3.21 -34.12
CA SER A 119 23.31 -2.63 -35.06
C SER A 119 23.88 -2.33 -36.45
N ASP A 120 25.16 -1.99 -36.54
CA ASP A 120 25.77 -1.45 -37.73
C ASP A 120 27.05 -2.21 -38.11
N ALA A 121 27.31 -2.29 -39.43
CA ALA A 121 28.54 -2.83 -39.95
C ALA A 121 29.72 -1.88 -39.65
N ASP A 122 30.90 -2.45 -39.41
CA ASP A 122 32.15 -1.69 -39.36
C ASP A 122 32.64 -1.40 -40.79
N ILE A 123 32.19 -0.23 -41.32
CA ILE A 123 32.51 0.17 -42.69
C ILE A 123 34.01 0.44 -42.93
N TYR A 124 34.78 0.64 -41.85
CA TYR A 124 36.21 0.88 -41.91
C TYR A 124 37.04 -0.41 -41.81
N ASN A 125 36.47 -1.47 -41.25
CA ASN A 125 37.12 -2.74 -41.05
C ASN A 125 36.21 -3.92 -41.46
N ALA A 126 35.78 -3.93 -42.73
CA ALA A 126 34.86 -4.92 -43.27
C ALA A 126 35.36 -6.37 -43.12
N ASP A 127 36.68 -6.62 -43.22
CA ASP A 127 37.28 -7.91 -43.01
C ASP A 127 37.16 -8.37 -41.55
N SER A 128 37.23 -7.45 -40.61
CA SER A 128 37.01 -7.71 -39.18
C SER A 128 35.58 -8.19 -38.91
N ASP A 129 34.58 -7.53 -39.53
CA ASP A 129 33.19 -7.97 -39.47
C ASP A 129 32.98 -9.35 -40.13
N ALA A 130 33.61 -9.59 -41.28
CA ALA A 130 33.54 -10.88 -41.99
C ALA A 130 34.09 -12.02 -41.12
N TYR A 131 35.27 -11.82 -40.51
CA TYR A 131 35.86 -12.78 -39.60
C TYR A 131 34.97 -13.07 -38.40
N PHE A 132 34.44 -12.02 -37.73
CA PHE A 132 33.51 -12.20 -36.60
C PHE A 132 32.25 -12.99 -37.01
N ASN A 133 31.67 -12.66 -38.16
CA ASN A 133 30.51 -13.39 -38.68
C ASN A 133 30.83 -14.87 -38.94
N GLU A 134 32.03 -15.22 -39.46
CA GLU A 134 32.45 -16.61 -39.70
C GLU A 134 32.59 -17.36 -38.37
N VAL A 135 33.25 -16.79 -37.37
CA VAL A 135 33.42 -17.38 -36.04
C VAL A 135 32.06 -17.66 -35.39
N ILE A 136 31.14 -16.68 -35.46
CA ILE A 136 29.78 -16.85 -34.89
C ILE A 136 28.95 -17.86 -35.69
N ALA A 137 29.08 -17.90 -37.03
CA ALA A 137 28.43 -18.91 -37.85
C ALA A 137 28.91 -20.35 -37.53
N GLY A 138 30.18 -20.51 -37.15
CA GLY A 138 30.75 -21.77 -36.68
C GLY A 138 30.38 -22.16 -35.25
N SER A 139 29.89 -21.22 -34.44
CA SER A 139 29.54 -21.43 -33.02
C SER A 139 28.10 -21.88 -32.84
N ASP A 140 27.87 -22.79 -31.86
CA ASP A 140 26.51 -23.28 -31.55
C ASP A 140 25.94 -22.79 -30.23
N ASN A 141 26.67 -22.00 -29.45
CA ASN A 141 26.32 -21.56 -28.13
C ASN A 141 26.48 -20.05 -27.89
N THR A 142 26.47 -19.25 -28.98
CA THR A 142 26.54 -17.77 -28.90
C THR A 142 25.16 -17.13 -29.02
N PHE A 143 24.86 -16.10 -28.22
CA PHE A 143 23.56 -15.45 -28.10
C PHE A 143 23.67 -13.95 -28.22
N PHE A 144 22.69 -13.32 -28.90
CA PHE A 144 22.73 -11.89 -29.24
C PHE A 144 21.42 -11.18 -28.91
N PRO A 145 21.49 -9.90 -28.49
CA PRO A 145 20.34 -9.08 -28.19
C PRO A 145 19.61 -8.60 -29.43
N ILE A 146 18.29 -8.49 -29.29
CA ILE A 146 17.40 -7.70 -30.15
C ILE A 146 16.90 -6.53 -29.32
N LEU A 147 16.90 -5.32 -29.87
CA LEU A 147 16.21 -4.21 -29.26
C LEU A 147 14.86 -3.98 -29.94
N ARG A 148 13.77 -4.23 -29.23
CA ARG A 148 12.41 -3.89 -29.66
C ARG A 148 12.22 -2.38 -29.45
N LEU A 149 11.99 -1.67 -30.53
CA LEU A 149 11.70 -0.24 -30.48
C LEU A 149 10.22 0.00 -30.13
N ASP A 150 9.84 1.25 -29.91
CA ASP A 150 8.46 1.59 -29.58
C ASP A 150 7.50 1.16 -30.70
N ALA A 151 6.34 0.62 -30.32
CA ALA A 151 5.34 0.10 -31.27
C ALA A 151 4.79 1.17 -32.22
N SER A 152 4.85 2.45 -31.85
CA SER A 152 4.48 3.57 -32.76
C SER A 152 5.39 3.67 -33.98
N GLN A 153 6.60 3.11 -33.92
CA GLN A 153 7.58 3.09 -35.00
C GLN A 153 7.37 1.91 -35.97
N ASP A 154 6.54 0.93 -35.64
CA ASP A 154 6.31 -0.26 -36.48
C ASP A 154 5.89 0.11 -37.90
N ARG A 155 5.04 1.11 -38.06
CA ARG A 155 4.59 1.63 -39.37
C ARG A 155 5.72 2.16 -40.26
N LEU A 156 6.90 2.48 -39.69
CA LEU A 156 8.07 2.95 -40.41
C LEU A 156 9.03 1.82 -40.77
N SER A 157 8.82 0.63 -40.20
CA SER A 157 9.65 -0.54 -40.41
C SER A 157 9.22 -1.32 -41.64
N GLN A 158 10.18 -1.98 -42.30
CA GLN A 158 9.96 -2.96 -43.34
C GLN A 158 10.22 -4.40 -42.83
N LEU A 159 10.77 -4.55 -41.63
CA LEU A 159 11.08 -5.84 -41.04
C LEU A 159 9.79 -6.54 -40.60
N LYS A 160 9.53 -7.74 -41.13
CA LYS A 160 8.40 -8.57 -40.70
C LYS A 160 8.82 -9.45 -39.51
N TYR A 161 7.89 -9.73 -38.58
CA TYR A 161 8.11 -10.70 -37.51
C TYR A 161 8.59 -12.07 -38.05
N ALA A 162 8.02 -12.52 -39.15
CA ALA A 162 8.38 -13.77 -39.79
C ALA A 162 9.83 -13.87 -40.29
N GLN A 163 10.54 -12.76 -40.38
CA GLN A 163 11.95 -12.68 -40.78
C GLN A 163 12.93 -12.79 -39.62
N ILE A 164 12.43 -12.76 -38.40
CA ILE A 164 13.26 -12.87 -37.20
C ILE A 164 13.30 -14.33 -36.75
N PRO A 165 14.49 -14.98 -36.73
CA PRO A 165 14.60 -16.40 -36.35
C PRO A 165 14.22 -16.60 -34.86
N GLY A 166 13.60 -17.74 -34.57
CA GLY A 166 13.26 -18.14 -33.21
C GLY A 166 11.95 -17.56 -32.66
N LEU A 167 11.23 -16.75 -33.45
CA LEU A 167 9.90 -16.31 -33.08
C LEU A 167 8.87 -17.42 -33.31
N THR A 168 7.92 -17.53 -32.38
CA THR A 168 6.80 -18.47 -32.50
C THR A 168 5.53 -17.74 -32.88
N ALA A 169 4.82 -18.28 -33.88
CA ALA A 169 3.57 -17.72 -34.36
C ALA A 169 2.36 -18.47 -33.77
N SER A 170 1.38 -17.73 -33.26
CA SER A 170 0.07 -18.30 -32.94
C SER A 170 -0.72 -18.61 -34.21
N PRO A 171 -1.77 -19.44 -34.15
CA PRO A 171 -2.63 -19.69 -35.31
C PRO A 171 -3.29 -18.43 -35.89
N LYS A 172 -3.37 -17.36 -35.12
CA LYS A 172 -3.96 -16.07 -35.51
C LYS A 172 -2.89 -15.00 -35.83
N ALA A 173 -1.62 -15.41 -35.98
CA ALA A 173 -0.54 -14.46 -36.24
C ALA A 173 -0.72 -13.77 -37.60
N ASN A 174 -0.59 -12.46 -37.59
CA ASN A 174 -0.53 -11.68 -38.82
C ASN A 174 0.86 -11.84 -39.46
N LYS A 175 0.93 -12.58 -40.58
CA LYS A 175 2.18 -12.86 -41.29
C LYS A 175 2.80 -11.62 -41.95
N ASP A 176 1.99 -10.62 -42.23
CA ASP A 176 2.45 -9.35 -42.81
C ASP A 176 2.72 -8.26 -41.78
N ALA A 177 2.56 -8.55 -40.50
CA ALA A 177 2.86 -7.61 -39.46
C ALA A 177 4.37 -7.24 -39.46
N VAL A 178 4.62 -5.95 -39.44
CA VAL A 178 5.96 -5.39 -39.36
C VAL A 178 6.31 -5.03 -37.92
N VAL A 179 7.59 -5.01 -37.61
CA VAL A 179 8.13 -4.70 -36.27
C VAL A 179 9.32 -3.77 -36.39
N ALA A 180 9.33 -2.73 -35.58
CA ALA A 180 10.52 -1.88 -35.44
C ALA A 180 11.45 -2.51 -34.39
N ALA A 181 12.52 -3.13 -34.86
CA ALA A 181 13.52 -3.75 -33.99
C ALA A 181 14.92 -3.56 -34.59
N ILE A 182 15.91 -3.50 -33.71
CA ILE A 182 17.32 -3.50 -34.08
C ILE A 182 17.81 -4.93 -33.91
N LEU A 183 18.33 -5.49 -34.98
CA LEU A 183 18.90 -6.83 -35.03
C LEU A 183 20.42 -6.74 -35.25
N PRO A 184 21.19 -7.80 -34.90
CA PRO A 184 22.58 -7.90 -35.34
C PRO A 184 22.69 -7.77 -36.88
N HIS A 185 23.64 -6.98 -37.37
CA HIS A 185 23.79 -6.78 -38.81
C HIS A 185 24.40 -7.99 -39.54
N PHE A 186 24.98 -8.97 -38.83
CA PHE A 186 25.64 -10.13 -39.41
C PHE A 186 24.79 -11.40 -39.34
N LYS A 187 24.83 -12.18 -40.40
CA LYS A 187 23.94 -13.35 -40.60
C LYS A 187 24.30 -14.53 -39.71
N GLY A 188 25.53 -14.66 -39.23
CA GLY A 188 25.97 -15.72 -38.31
C GLY A 188 25.16 -15.79 -37.02
N ALA A 189 24.60 -14.64 -36.59
CA ALA A 189 23.72 -14.57 -35.42
C ALA A 189 22.27 -15.06 -35.69
N PHE A 190 21.85 -15.16 -36.97
CA PHE A 190 20.47 -15.50 -37.36
C PHE A 190 20.18 -17.00 -37.32
N LYS A 191 20.64 -17.68 -36.31
CA LYS A 191 20.29 -19.06 -36.02
C LYS A 191 19.08 -19.12 -35.12
N GLU A 192 18.23 -20.13 -35.32
CA GLU A 192 17.03 -20.33 -34.50
C GLU A 192 17.41 -20.45 -33.00
N GLY A 193 16.67 -19.76 -32.13
CA GLY A 193 16.91 -19.80 -30.70
C GLY A 193 18.17 -19.09 -30.21
N ARG A 194 18.78 -18.20 -31.02
CA ARG A 194 19.99 -17.44 -30.65
C ARG A 194 19.75 -15.96 -30.37
N LEU A 195 18.62 -15.46 -30.79
CA LEU A 195 18.25 -14.06 -30.65
C LEU A 195 17.16 -13.91 -29.60
N GLY A 196 17.27 -12.88 -28.78
CA GLY A 196 16.24 -12.54 -27.80
C GLY A 196 16.22 -11.05 -27.47
N THR A 197 15.07 -10.55 -27.04
CA THR A 197 14.96 -9.14 -26.65
C THR A 197 15.75 -8.85 -25.39
N HIS A 198 16.40 -7.69 -25.42
CA HIS A 198 17.24 -7.21 -24.31
C HIS A 198 16.72 -5.87 -23.74
N ASN A 199 15.44 -5.63 -23.92
CA ASN A 199 14.82 -4.42 -23.42
C ASN A 199 14.58 -4.53 -21.91
N VAL A 200 15.03 -3.50 -21.19
CA VAL A 200 14.74 -3.32 -19.76
C VAL A 200 13.75 -2.17 -19.64
N TYR A 201 12.59 -2.43 -19.09
CA TYR A 201 11.51 -1.46 -18.92
C TYR A 201 11.42 -1.05 -17.45
N PRO A 202 11.79 0.18 -17.09
CA PRO A 202 11.59 0.68 -15.74
C PRO A 202 10.10 0.93 -15.48
N ASP A 203 9.69 0.80 -14.22
CA ASP A 203 8.37 1.23 -13.75
C ASP A 203 8.18 2.74 -13.89
N SER A 204 6.98 3.24 -13.60
CA SER A 204 6.62 4.66 -13.73
C SER A 204 7.49 5.61 -12.88
N ASP A 205 8.16 5.09 -11.87
CA ASP A 205 9.10 5.82 -11.00
C ASP A 205 10.56 5.73 -11.47
N GLY A 206 10.81 5.09 -12.62
CA GLY A 206 12.13 4.92 -13.21
C GLY A 206 12.96 3.76 -12.65
N ILE A 207 12.39 2.96 -11.74
CA ILE A 207 13.08 1.83 -11.09
C ILE A 207 12.80 0.53 -11.86
N VAL A 208 13.84 -0.26 -12.10
CA VAL A 208 13.71 -1.60 -12.71
C VAL A 208 13.44 -2.62 -11.62
N ARG A 209 12.28 -3.29 -11.72
CA ARG A 209 11.88 -4.38 -10.81
C ARG A 209 11.55 -5.68 -11.52
N GLU A 210 11.13 -5.57 -12.78
CA GLU A 210 10.69 -6.70 -13.60
C GLU A 210 11.55 -6.81 -14.87
N TYR A 211 11.67 -8.04 -15.39
CA TYR A 211 12.24 -8.30 -16.71
C TYR A 211 11.17 -8.91 -17.59
N ARG A 212 10.92 -8.30 -18.76
CA ARG A 212 9.95 -8.83 -19.72
C ARG A 212 10.53 -10.02 -20.45
N MET A 213 10.06 -11.22 -20.10
CA MET A 213 10.55 -12.49 -20.63
C MET A 213 9.94 -12.84 -22.00
N MET A 214 8.76 -12.31 -22.31
CA MET A 214 8.06 -12.58 -23.55
C MET A 214 7.26 -11.36 -24.01
N HIS A 215 7.42 -10.98 -25.28
CA HIS A 215 6.55 -10.03 -25.94
C HIS A 215 5.54 -10.77 -26.80
N ASP A 216 4.25 -10.59 -26.53
CA ASP A 216 3.14 -11.13 -27.32
C ASP A 216 2.52 -9.99 -28.16
N GLU A 217 2.88 -9.91 -29.44
CA GLU A 217 2.46 -8.82 -30.32
C GLU A 217 1.99 -9.37 -31.68
N ASN A 218 0.86 -8.90 -32.16
CA ASN A 218 0.30 -9.30 -33.47
C ASN A 218 0.16 -10.82 -33.69
N GLY A 219 0.06 -11.60 -32.60
CA GLY A 219 0.03 -13.04 -32.59
C GLY A 219 1.40 -13.72 -32.69
N TRP A 220 2.47 -12.95 -32.65
CA TRP A 220 3.85 -13.42 -32.56
C TRP A 220 4.38 -13.33 -31.14
N ARG A 221 5.18 -14.33 -30.76
CA ARG A 221 5.87 -14.39 -29.47
C ARG A 221 7.36 -14.17 -29.68
N LEU A 222 7.86 -13.08 -29.14
CA LEU A 222 9.26 -12.68 -29.21
C LEU A 222 9.90 -12.87 -27.83
N PRO A 223 10.76 -13.91 -27.66
CA PRO A 223 11.36 -14.22 -26.37
C PRO A 223 12.45 -13.22 -26.00
N ALA A 224 12.64 -13.02 -24.69
CA ALA A 224 13.78 -12.26 -24.17
C ALA A 224 15.08 -13.08 -24.21
N LEU A 225 16.20 -12.39 -24.29
CA LEU A 225 17.52 -13.01 -24.28
C LEU A 225 17.76 -13.90 -23.05
N PRO A 226 17.39 -13.51 -21.80
CA PRO A 226 17.49 -14.40 -20.65
C PRO A 226 16.71 -15.71 -20.79
N LEU A 227 15.51 -15.65 -21.38
CA LEU A 227 14.68 -16.83 -21.60
C LEU A 227 15.33 -17.80 -22.59
N VAL A 228 15.81 -17.28 -23.72
CA VAL A 228 16.49 -18.06 -24.76
C VAL A 228 17.71 -18.76 -24.22
N VAL A 229 18.56 -18.02 -23.46
CA VAL A 229 19.77 -18.56 -22.84
C VAL A 229 19.43 -19.63 -21.80
N ALA A 230 18.44 -19.39 -20.94
CA ALA A 230 18.01 -20.36 -19.93
C ALA A 230 17.48 -21.66 -20.55
N GLN A 231 16.69 -21.56 -21.62
CA GLN A 231 16.19 -22.71 -22.38
C GLN A 231 17.32 -23.54 -22.97
N PHE A 232 18.26 -22.87 -23.63
CA PHE A 232 19.44 -23.54 -24.20
C PHE A 232 20.30 -24.20 -23.12
N ALA A 233 20.42 -23.54 -21.96
CA ALA A 233 21.14 -24.08 -20.82
C ALA A 233 20.42 -25.25 -20.10
N GLY A 234 19.27 -25.69 -20.62
CA GLY A 234 18.52 -26.85 -20.10
C GLY A 234 17.69 -26.54 -18.87
N ALA A 235 17.27 -25.29 -18.67
CA ALA A 235 16.37 -24.91 -17.59
C ALA A 235 15.03 -25.61 -17.70
N ALA A 236 14.56 -26.19 -16.59
CA ALA A 236 13.25 -26.80 -16.52
C ALA A 236 12.14 -25.74 -16.38
N ASN A 237 10.95 -26.02 -16.94
CA ASN A 237 9.74 -25.22 -16.74
C ASN A 237 9.79 -23.76 -17.22
N THR A 238 10.63 -23.44 -18.18
CA THR A 238 10.70 -22.09 -18.77
C THR A 238 9.40 -21.66 -19.46
N GLU A 239 8.56 -22.60 -19.84
CA GLU A 239 7.23 -22.34 -20.42
C GLU A 239 6.24 -21.71 -19.42
N ASN A 240 6.48 -21.91 -18.11
CA ASN A 240 5.64 -21.40 -17.03
C ASN A 240 6.13 -20.07 -16.45
N LEU A 241 7.18 -19.48 -17.03
CA LEU A 241 7.64 -18.17 -16.60
C LEU A 241 6.61 -17.08 -16.94
N PRO A 242 6.36 -16.11 -16.04
CA PRO A 242 5.48 -15.00 -16.36
C PRO A 242 6.08 -14.12 -17.46
N ASN A 243 5.23 -13.50 -18.28
CA ASN A 243 5.68 -12.58 -19.33
C ASN A 243 6.51 -11.42 -18.73
N ASP A 244 6.05 -10.84 -17.63
CA ASP A 244 6.81 -9.87 -16.84
C ASP A 244 7.26 -10.55 -15.54
N MET A 245 8.52 -10.92 -15.48
CA MET A 245 9.12 -11.65 -14.38
C MET A 245 9.69 -10.69 -13.33
N LEU A 246 9.17 -10.73 -12.11
CA LEU A 246 9.70 -9.93 -11.02
C LEU A 246 11.06 -10.48 -10.57
N ILE A 247 12.09 -9.63 -10.64
CA ILE A 247 13.48 -10.04 -10.45
C ILE A 247 13.75 -10.37 -8.98
N ASN A 248 14.28 -11.56 -8.74
CA ASN A 248 14.81 -11.98 -7.45
C ASN A 248 16.31 -11.63 -7.40
N TRP A 249 16.62 -10.44 -6.96
CA TRP A 249 17.97 -9.89 -6.92
C TRP A 249 18.92 -10.72 -6.08
N ARG A 250 20.16 -10.92 -6.57
CA ARG A 250 21.20 -11.72 -5.90
C ARG A 250 22.00 -10.93 -4.84
N GLY A 251 21.78 -9.64 -4.75
CA GLY A 251 22.44 -8.77 -3.78
C GLY A 251 22.69 -7.37 -4.32
N LYS A 252 23.69 -6.71 -3.76
CA LYS A 252 24.18 -5.42 -4.24
C LYS A 252 24.90 -5.58 -5.58
N PRO A 253 25.16 -4.47 -6.33
CA PRO A 253 25.99 -4.53 -7.54
C PRO A 253 27.28 -5.34 -7.33
N PHE A 254 27.70 -6.05 -8.36
CA PHE A 254 28.87 -6.92 -8.39
C PHE A 254 28.73 -8.19 -7.53
N SER A 255 27.53 -8.79 -7.50
CA SER A 255 27.26 -10.06 -6.80
C SER A 255 27.70 -11.31 -7.58
N TYR A 256 27.84 -11.20 -8.90
CA TYR A 256 28.33 -12.29 -9.75
C TYR A 256 29.86 -12.34 -9.81
N THR A 257 30.39 -13.39 -10.43
CA THR A 257 31.84 -13.48 -10.72
C THR A 257 32.14 -12.58 -11.91
N TYR A 258 32.98 -11.59 -11.71
CA TYR A 258 33.49 -10.70 -12.75
C TYR A 258 34.95 -11.04 -13.11
N THR A 259 35.28 -10.89 -14.37
CA THR A 259 36.65 -10.96 -14.87
C THR A 259 36.86 -9.88 -15.95
N THR A 260 38.04 -9.25 -15.95
CA THR A 260 38.37 -8.17 -16.87
C THR A 260 38.59 -8.70 -18.27
N PHE A 261 37.90 -8.17 -19.28
CA PHE A 261 37.99 -8.61 -20.67
C PHE A 261 39.43 -8.62 -21.18
N SER A 262 40.18 -7.53 -21.00
CA SER A 262 41.58 -7.44 -21.49
C SER A 262 42.51 -8.43 -20.85
N GLU A 263 42.33 -8.76 -19.56
CA GLU A 263 43.15 -9.78 -18.88
C GLU A 263 42.88 -11.18 -19.43
N VAL A 264 41.60 -11.51 -19.63
CA VAL A 264 41.22 -12.82 -20.20
C VAL A 264 41.71 -12.95 -21.63
N PHE A 265 41.49 -11.91 -22.47
CA PHE A 265 41.91 -11.87 -23.86
C PHE A 265 43.44 -12.08 -23.98
N THR A 266 44.21 -11.32 -23.20
CA THR A 266 45.67 -11.38 -23.23
C THR A 266 46.18 -12.76 -22.76
N ASP A 267 45.56 -13.33 -21.72
CA ASP A 267 45.95 -14.67 -21.23
C ASP A 267 45.60 -15.76 -22.26
N LEU A 268 44.43 -15.70 -22.87
CA LEU A 268 44.02 -16.65 -23.91
C LEU A 268 44.90 -16.61 -25.15
N ALA A 269 45.43 -15.44 -25.51
CA ALA A 269 46.39 -15.28 -26.62
C ALA A 269 47.84 -15.68 -26.23
N SER A 270 48.15 -15.79 -24.94
CA SER A 270 49.51 -16.10 -24.46
C SER A 270 49.89 -17.55 -24.65
N LYS A 271 51.18 -17.80 -24.97
CA LYS A 271 51.75 -19.16 -25.00
C LYS A 271 51.83 -19.78 -23.60
N VAL A 272 52.02 -18.96 -22.57
CA VAL A 272 52.06 -19.38 -21.16
C VAL A 272 50.84 -18.81 -20.46
N LYS A 273 49.85 -19.65 -20.32
CA LYS A 273 48.60 -19.26 -19.67
C LYS A 273 48.77 -19.21 -18.15
N LYS A 274 48.26 -18.14 -17.53
CA LYS A 274 48.28 -17.92 -16.08
C LYS A 274 46.94 -18.22 -15.43
N ARG A 275 45.85 -18.15 -16.19
CA ARG A 275 44.51 -18.41 -15.72
C ARG A 275 44.17 -19.91 -15.78
N PRO A 276 43.19 -20.38 -14.94
CA PRO A 276 42.73 -21.76 -15.01
C PRO A 276 42.22 -22.12 -16.40
N GLN A 277 42.59 -23.31 -16.91
CA GLN A 277 42.19 -23.79 -18.23
C GLN A 277 40.70 -24.20 -18.30
N ASP A 278 40.06 -24.34 -17.16
CA ASP A 278 38.69 -24.73 -16.98
C ASP A 278 37.81 -23.58 -16.41
N GLU A 279 38.34 -22.35 -16.42
CA GLU A 279 37.69 -21.18 -15.82
C GLU A 279 36.27 -20.98 -16.35
N PHE A 280 36.03 -21.23 -17.65
CA PHE A 280 34.77 -21.02 -18.32
C PHE A 280 34.04 -22.34 -18.65
N THR A 281 34.59 -23.47 -18.28
CA THR A 281 34.03 -24.79 -18.58
C THR A 281 32.63 -24.94 -18.01
N ASN A 282 31.67 -25.28 -18.86
CA ASN A 282 30.25 -25.45 -18.53
C ASN A 282 29.60 -24.22 -17.85
N LYS A 283 30.14 -23.04 -18.08
CA LYS A 283 29.58 -21.77 -17.56
C LYS A 283 28.89 -20.96 -18.63
N ILE A 284 27.90 -20.13 -18.22
CA ILE A 284 27.33 -19.08 -19.03
C ILE A 284 28.27 -17.87 -18.89
N VAL A 285 28.85 -17.47 -19.99
CA VAL A 285 29.79 -16.34 -20.07
C VAL A 285 29.05 -15.16 -20.69
N ILE A 286 28.90 -14.09 -19.94
CA ILE A 286 28.22 -12.87 -20.42
C ILE A 286 29.30 -11.82 -20.70
N ILE A 287 29.39 -11.36 -21.94
CA ILE A 287 30.28 -10.28 -22.37
C ILE A 287 29.47 -8.98 -22.37
N GLY A 288 29.81 -8.07 -21.47
CA GLY A 288 29.13 -6.79 -21.32
C GLY A 288 30.04 -5.74 -20.70
N SER A 289 29.51 -4.58 -20.36
CA SER A 289 30.30 -3.49 -19.84
C SER A 289 29.78 -2.92 -18.54
N THR A 290 30.71 -2.62 -17.62
CA THR A 290 30.46 -1.79 -16.45
C THR A 290 31.15 -0.43 -16.54
N ALA A 291 31.83 -0.15 -17.64
CA ALA A 291 32.53 1.13 -17.83
C ALA A 291 31.54 2.32 -17.78
N PRO A 292 31.73 3.30 -16.89
CA PRO A 292 30.87 4.48 -16.79
C PRO A 292 30.73 5.24 -18.10
N GLY A 293 31.78 5.23 -18.93
CA GLY A 293 31.80 5.86 -20.26
C GLY A 293 30.82 5.24 -21.28
N LEU A 294 30.31 4.03 -21.03
CA LEU A 294 29.37 3.32 -21.89
C LEU A 294 27.90 3.42 -21.39
N PHE A 295 27.66 4.08 -20.25
CA PHE A 295 26.36 4.45 -19.69
C PHE A 295 25.34 3.33 -19.48
N ASP A 296 25.77 2.08 -19.34
CA ASP A 296 24.84 0.98 -19.05
C ASP A 296 24.61 0.78 -17.55
N ILE A 297 24.10 1.82 -16.92
CA ILE A 297 23.74 1.85 -15.50
C ILE A 297 22.25 2.14 -15.38
N LYS A 298 21.53 1.31 -14.60
CA LYS A 298 20.08 1.42 -14.40
C LYS A 298 19.75 1.52 -12.92
N PRO A 299 18.78 2.36 -12.51
CA PRO A 299 18.26 2.33 -11.16
C PRO A 299 17.39 1.09 -10.95
N THR A 300 17.64 0.36 -9.86
CA THR A 300 16.93 -0.86 -9.47
C THR A 300 16.45 -0.78 -8.03
N ALA A 301 15.65 -1.75 -7.59
CA ALA A 301 15.26 -1.91 -6.20
C ALA A 301 16.46 -2.03 -5.23
N MET A 302 17.61 -2.53 -5.71
CA MET A 302 18.80 -2.75 -4.90
C MET A 302 19.72 -1.53 -4.82
N ASP A 303 19.94 -0.86 -5.95
CA ASP A 303 20.82 0.30 -6.04
C ASP A 303 20.41 1.23 -7.19
N LYS A 304 20.77 2.51 -7.06
CA LYS A 304 20.55 3.52 -8.11
C LYS A 304 21.51 3.39 -9.27
N GLN A 305 22.67 2.76 -9.03
CA GLN A 305 23.74 2.57 -10.00
C GLN A 305 24.00 1.06 -10.17
N PHE A 306 23.06 0.35 -10.78
CA PHE A 306 23.16 -1.09 -11.00
C PHE A 306 23.59 -1.36 -12.45
N PRO A 307 24.65 -2.18 -12.69
CA PRO A 307 25.10 -2.50 -14.05
C PRO A 307 24.02 -3.25 -14.85
N GLY A 308 23.78 -2.84 -16.10
CA GLY A 308 22.81 -3.50 -16.97
C GLY A 308 23.15 -4.95 -17.26
N VAL A 309 24.42 -5.25 -17.47
CA VAL A 309 24.92 -6.63 -17.65
C VAL A 309 24.56 -7.53 -16.46
N GLU A 310 24.54 -7.01 -15.25
CA GLU A 310 24.17 -7.79 -14.07
C GLU A 310 22.66 -7.96 -13.93
N ILE A 311 21.85 -7.04 -14.50
CA ILE A 311 20.40 -7.24 -14.63
C ILE A 311 20.13 -8.42 -15.57
N LEU A 312 20.83 -8.48 -16.72
CA LEU A 312 20.76 -9.59 -17.66
C LEU A 312 21.18 -10.91 -16.97
N ALA A 313 22.31 -10.91 -16.28
CA ALA A 313 22.81 -12.07 -15.53
C ALA A 313 21.77 -12.57 -14.51
N THR A 314 21.16 -11.65 -13.75
CA THR A 314 20.14 -11.99 -12.76
C THR A 314 18.87 -12.54 -13.40
N ALA A 315 18.46 -12.00 -14.53
CA ALA A 315 17.29 -12.51 -15.27
C ALA A 315 17.53 -13.92 -15.83
N ILE A 316 18.73 -14.20 -16.34
CA ILE A 316 19.14 -15.56 -16.77
C ILE A 316 19.12 -16.51 -15.58
N ASP A 317 19.74 -16.14 -14.46
CA ASP A 317 19.82 -16.93 -13.23
C ASP A 317 18.41 -17.26 -12.70
N ASN A 318 17.52 -16.25 -12.62
CA ASN A 318 16.14 -16.48 -12.19
C ASN A 318 15.37 -17.40 -13.14
N ALA A 319 15.58 -17.26 -14.44
CA ALA A 319 14.93 -18.12 -15.44
C ALA A 319 15.44 -19.56 -15.36
N GLN A 320 16.73 -19.77 -15.11
CA GLN A 320 17.33 -21.10 -14.97
C GLN A 320 16.82 -21.85 -13.74
N HIS A 321 16.71 -21.18 -12.60
CA HIS A 321 16.32 -21.81 -11.34
C HIS A 321 14.82 -21.75 -11.05
N GLY A 322 14.06 -20.95 -11.82
CA GLY A 322 12.63 -20.72 -11.58
C GLY A 322 12.35 -20.06 -10.22
N ASP A 323 13.35 -19.37 -9.65
CA ASP A 323 13.31 -18.79 -8.30
C ASP A 323 13.03 -17.29 -8.29
N TYR A 324 12.46 -16.77 -9.37
CA TYR A 324 11.98 -15.40 -9.47
C TYR A 324 10.98 -15.04 -8.34
N LEU A 325 10.81 -13.76 -8.07
CA LEU A 325 9.86 -13.32 -7.05
C LEU A 325 8.42 -13.49 -7.54
N LYS A 326 7.62 -14.17 -6.73
CA LYS A 326 6.17 -14.27 -6.91
C LYS A 326 5.49 -13.17 -6.13
N VAL A 327 4.45 -12.60 -6.70
CA VAL A 327 3.68 -11.54 -6.04
C VAL A 327 2.24 -11.97 -5.91
N TRP A 328 1.75 -11.95 -4.68
CA TRP A 328 0.32 -12.01 -4.43
C TRP A 328 -0.25 -10.59 -4.50
N ARG A 329 -0.61 -10.18 -5.70
CA ARG A 329 -1.16 -8.84 -5.99
C ARG A 329 -2.32 -8.91 -6.98
N GLY A 330 -3.09 -7.85 -7.02
CA GLY A 330 -4.18 -7.66 -7.99
C GLY A 330 -5.24 -6.71 -7.45
N LYS A 331 -6.05 -6.15 -8.32
CA LYS A 331 -7.13 -5.23 -7.93
C LYS A 331 -8.11 -5.88 -6.95
N ILE A 332 -8.50 -7.13 -7.20
CA ILE A 332 -9.47 -7.86 -6.37
C ILE A 332 -8.91 -8.17 -4.99
N PRO A 333 -7.74 -8.84 -4.83
CA PRO A 333 -7.15 -9.07 -3.50
C PRO A 333 -6.92 -7.77 -2.72
N TYR A 334 -6.46 -6.72 -3.37
CA TYR A 334 -6.26 -5.41 -2.76
C TYR A 334 -7.55 -4.83 -2.19
N ILE A 335 -8.63 -4.79 -2.99
CA ILE A 335 -9.93 -4.29 -2.55
C ILE A 335 -10.47 -5.13 -1.40
N LEU A 336 -10.52 -6.45 -1.55
CA LEU A 336 -11.10 -7.35 -0.54
C LEU A 336 -10.37 -7.24 0.80
N LEU A 337 -9.05 -7.24 0.80
CA LEU A 337 -8.27 -7.13 2.04
C LEU A 337 -8.43 -5.75 2.67
N SER A 338 -8.39 -4.68 1.87
CA SER A 338 -8.62 -3.32 2.37
C SER A 338 -9.99 -3.17 3.01
N LEU A 339 -11.05 -3.67 2.35
CA LEU A 339 -12.40 -3.63 2.89
C LEU A 339 -12.53 -4.48 4.15
N LEU A 340 -11.96 -5.69 4.17
CA LEU A 340 -11.96 -6.53 5.35
C LEU A 340 -11.37 -5.79 6.57
N LEU A 341 -10.20 -5.19 6.42
CA LEU A 341 -9.52 -4.47 7.49
C LEU A 341 -10.27 -3.20 7.92
N ILE A 342 -10.81 -2.44 6.97
CA ILE A 342 -11.61 -1.23 7.22
C ILE A 342 -12.86 -1.60 8.02
N TRP A 343 -13.64 -2.57 7.55
CA TRP A 343 -14.92 -2.92 8.18
C TRP A 343 -14.73 -3.68 9.50
N ALA A 344 -13.69 -4.52 9.64
CA ALA A 344 -13.34 -5.14 10.93
C ALA A 344 -12.96 -4.08 11.97
N THR A 345 -12.13 -3.10 11.58
CA THR A 345 -11.76 -1.98 12.45
C THR A 345 -12.98 -1.14 12.84
N THR A 346 -13.85 -0.86 11.88
CA THR A 346 -15.10 -0.14 12.10
C THR A 346 -16.04 -0.87 13.05
N ALA A 347 -16.20 -2.18 12.88
CA ALA A 347 -17.02 -3.01 13.75
C ALA A 347 -16.53 -2.96 15.20
N ALA A 348 -15.21 -2.99 15.43
CA ALA A 348 -14.65 -2.88 16.77
C ALA A 348 -14.99 -1.54 17.45
N PHE A 349 -14.95 -0.42 16.71
CA PHE A 349 -15.40 0.88 17.23
C PHE A 349 -16.91 0.96 17.42
N TYR A 350 -17.67 0.41 16.47
CA TYR A 350 -19.14 0.43 16.50
C TYR A 350 -19.71 -0.37 17.69
N PHE A 351 -19.16 -1.56 17.93
CA PHE A 351 -19.53 -2.41 19.07
C PHE A 351 -18.86 -2.02 20.39
N LYS A 352 -18.15 -0.87 20.42
CA LYS A 352 -17.53 -0.29 21.61
C LYS A 352 -16.62 -1.29 22.37
N MET A 353 -15.77 -2.02 21.63
CA MET A 353 -14.75 -2.84 22.26
C MET A 353 -13.89 -2.01 23.22
N ASP A 354 -13.37 -2.66 24.25
CA ASP A 354 -12.44 -2.04 25.20
C ASP A 354 -11.27 -1.38 24.45
N LYS A 355 -11.03 -0.09 24.74
CA LYS A 355 -10.13 0.77 23.93
C LYS A 355 -8.68 0.30 23.97
N ASP A 356 -8.22 -0.15 25.13
CA ASP A 356 -6.82 -0.53 25.32
C ASP A 356 -6.58 -1.91 24.70
N LYS A 357 -7.49 -2.86 24.91
CA LYS A 357 -7.46 -4.17 24.27
C LYS A 357 -7.53 -4.03 22.75
N PHE A 358 -8.45 -3.21 22.24
CA PHE A 358 -8.59 -3.04 20.80
C PHE A 358 -7.35 -2.37 20.18
N THR A 359 -6.78 -1.33 20.82
CA THR A 359 -5.54 -0.71 20.35
C THR A 359 -4.40 -1.72 20.27
N SER A 360 -4.26 -2.57 21.28
CA SER A 360 -3.22 -3.60 21.33
C SER A 360 -3.44 -4.67 20.25
N ILE A 361 -4.66 -5.16 20.07
CA ILE A 361 -5.01 -6.14 19.03
C ILE A 361 -4.78 -5.54 17.64
N PHE A 362 -5.26 -4.31 17.40
CA PHE A 362 -5.08 -3.63 16.12
C PHE A 362 -3.59 -3.47 15.79
N THR A 363 -2.80 -2.88 16.70
CA THR A 363 -1.35 -2.68 16.48
C THR A 363 -0.63 -4.00 16.28
N GLY A 364 -0.93 -5.00 17.12
CA GLY A 364 -0.36 -6.34 17.00
C GLY A 364 -0.69 -7.00 15.67
N SER A 365 -1.92 -6.88 15.18
CA SER A 365 -2.34 -7.42 13.87
C SER A 365 -1.62 -6.73 12.70
N GLN A 366 -1.46 -5.40 12.74
CA GLN A 366 -0.73 -4.66 11.72
C GLN A 366 0.74 -5.10 11.64
N ILE A 367 1.41 -5.18 12.80
CA ILE A 367 2.80 -5.66 12.90
C ILE A 367 2.88 -7.12 12.43
N GLY A 368 1.96 -7.97 12.86
CA GLY A 368 1.92 -9.39 12.48
C GLY A 368 1.79 -9.59 10.97
N LEU A 369 0.95 -8.81 10.29
CA LEU A 369 0.79 -8.87 8.84
C LEU A 369 2.04 -8.37 8.10
N LEU A 370 2.71 -7.31 8.58
CA LEU A 370 3.98 -6.85 8.01
C LEU A 370 5.09 -7.90 8.19
N VAL A 371 5.18 -8.50 9.37
CA VAL A 371 6.14 -9.59 9.65
C VAL A 371 5.84 -10.81 8.77
N LEU A 372 4.57 -11.15 8.56
CA LEU A 372 4.16 -12.24 7.66
C LEU A 372 4.62 -11.97 6.22
N SER A 373 4.42 -10.75 5.71
CA SER A 373 4.91 -10.36 4.38
C SER A 373 6.44 -10.47 4.27
N TYR A 374 7.15 -10.03 5.32
CA TYR A 374 8.61 -10.13 5.38
C TYR A 374 9.11 -11.58 5.46
N ILE A 375 8.46 -12.44 6.22
CA ILE A 375 8.79 -13.87 6.29
C ILE A 375 8.52 -14.55 4.94
N ALA A 376 7.38 -14.26 4.32
CA ALA A 376 6.98 -14.87 3.06
C ALA A 376 8.02 -14.66 1.96
N ILE A 377 8.56 -13.45 1.81
CA ILE A 377 9.59 -13.17 0.78
C ILE A 377 10.92 -13.85 1.10
N ASN A 378 11.27 -14.03 2.39
CA ASN A 378 12.52 -14.67 2.79
C ASN A 378 12.48 -16.19 2.64
N VAL A 379 11.33 -16.83 2.83
CA VAL A 379 11.19 -18.30 2.86
C VAL A 379 10.68 -18.87 1.54
N SER A 380 9.74 -18.18 0.90
CA SER A 380 9.04 -18.71 -0.30
C SER A 380 9.23 -17.88 -1.55
N ASN A 381 10.09 -16.86 -1.56
CA ASN A 381 10.23 -15.89 -2.64
C ASN A 381 8.89 -15.25 -3.05
N THR A 382 7.92 -15.18 -2.12
CA THR A 382 6.60 -14.60 -2.38
C THR A 382 6.43 -13.29 -1.63
N TYR A 383 6.21 -12.22 -2.35
CA TYR A 383 5.87 -10.92 -1.78
C TYR A 383 4.35 -10.83 -1.58
N LEU A 384 3.93 -10.62 -0.34
CA LEU A 384 2.54 -10.33 0.00
C LEU A 384 2.35 -8.81 0.00
N ASP A 385 1.60 -8.31 -0.96
CA ASP A 385 1.32 -6.88 -1.11
C ASP A 385 0.24 -6.43 -0.12
N LEU A 386 0.65 -6.23 1.14
CA LEU A 386 -0.23 -5.82 2.25
C LEU A 386 -0.12 -4.33 2.60
N THR A 387 0.84 -3.61 2.03
CA THR A 387 1.20 -2.24 2.45
C THR A 387 0.03 -1.26 2.34
N ALA A 388 -0.61 -1.20 1.19
CA ALA A 388 -1.71 -0.26 0.98
C ALA A 388 -2.97 -0.61 1.80
N PRO A 389 -3.43 -1.88 1.90
CA PRO A 389 -4.50 -2.27 2.82
C PRO A 389 -4.23 -1.88 4.28
N LEU A 390 -3.01 -2.10 4.77
CA LEU A 390 -2.61 -1.76 6.12
C LEU A 390 -2.64 -0.24 6.35
N LEU A 391 -2.19 0.55 5.38
CA LEU A 391 -2.22 2.01 5.45
C LEU A 391 -3.65 2.56 5.52
N TRP A 392 -4.58 2.04 4.70
CA TRP A 392 -5.98 2.45 4.76
C TRP A 392 -6.62 2.11 6.11
N ALA A 393 -6.36 0.91 6.64
CA ALA A 393 -6.82 0.51 7.96
C ALA A 393 -6.24 1.40 9.07
N ALA A 394 -4.95 1.72 9.01
CA ALA A 394 -4.28 2.60 9.97
C ALA A 394 -4.82 4.04 9.90
N ALA A 395 -5.07 4.56 8.71
CA ALA A 395 -5.66 5.88 8.51
C ALA A 395 -7.07 5.96 9.10
N LEU A 396 -7.92 4.98 8.79
CA LEU A 396 -9.26 4.88 9.37
C LEU A 396 -9.19 4.77 10.91
N PHE A 397 -8.32 3.90 11.44
CA PHE A 397 -8.13 3.73 12.88
C PHE A 397 -7.71 5.05 13.54
N ALA A 398 -6.77 5.80 12.94
CA ALA A 398 -6.31 7.09 13.46
C ALA A 398 -7.46 8.11 13.54
N VAL A 399 -8.23 8.27 12.46
CA VAL A 399 -9.38 9.19 12.43
C VAL A 399 -10.45 8.77 13.44
N ALA A 400 -10.79 7.48 13.48
CA ALA A 400 -11.78 6.94 14.41
C ALA A 400 -11.33 7.12 15.88
N LYS A 401 -10.04 6.91 16.17
CA LYS A 401 -9.47 7.10 17.51
C LYS A 401 -9.45 8.58 17.92
N ILE A 402 -9.09 9.49 17.01
CA ILE A 402 -9.13 10.95 17.28
C ILE A 402 -10.57 11.37 17.61
N TYR A 403 -11.55 10.89 16.82
CA TYR A 403 -12.95 11.17 17.09
C TYR A 403 -13.39 10.63 18.46
N ALA A 404 -13.06 9.38 18.79
CA ALA A 404 -13.37 8.77 20.07
C ALA A 404 -12.73 9.52 21.24
N LEU A 405 -11.46 9.93 21.12
CA LEU A 405 -10.76 10.71 22.14
C LEU A 405 -11.34 12.14 22.30
N ALA A 406 -11.70 12.78 21.19
CA ALA A 406 -12.32 14.11 21.22
C ALA A 406 -13.67 14.07 21.94
N THR A 407 -14.49 13.06 21.65
CA THR A 407 -15.79 12.88 22.32
C THR A 407 -15.63 12.58 23.82
N ASP A 408 -14.66 11.74 24.19
CA ASP A 408 -14.39 11.44 25.59
C ASP A 408 -13.86 12.66 26.37
N ARG A 409 -12.94 13.42 25.77
CA ARG A 409 -12.40 14.62 26.41
C ARG A 409 -13.47 15.71 26.60
N ALA A 410 -14.34 15.87 25.61
CA ALA A 410 -15.46 16.80 25.72
C ALA A 410 -16.38 16.39 26.86
N LEU A 411 -16.72 15.12 26.95
CA LEU A 411 -17.53 14.56 28.04
C LEU A 411 -16.85 14.72 29.40
N GLN A 412 -15.55 14.35 29.50
CA GLN A 412 -14.80 14.47 30.77
C GLN A 412 -14.70 15.92 31.27
N ARG A 413 -14.47 16.89 30.36
CA ARG A 413 -14.45 18.31 30.73
C ARG A 413 -15.78 18.76 31.26
N TRP A 414 -16.86 18.34 30.60
CA TRP A 414 -18.19 18.73 30.99
C TRP A 414 -18.58 18.09 32.34
N LEU A 415 -18.34 16.77 32.53
CA LEU A 415 -18.70 16.06 33.78
C LEU A 415 -17.85 16.48 35.00
N ALA A 416 -16.71 17.12 34.79
CA ALA A 416 -15.88 17.68 35.87
C ALA A 416 -16.22 19.13 36.24
N PHE A 417 -17.14 19.76 35.50
CA PHE A 417 -17.64 21.08 35.81
C PHE A 417 -18.54 21.00 37.08
N GLY A 418 -18.49 21.93 37.97
CA GLY A 418 -19.26 21.91 39.24
C GLY A 418 -18.66 21.06 40.39
N VAL A 419 -17.72 20.15 40.07
CA VAL A 419 -17.04 19.35 41.12
C VAL A 419 -15.91 20.15 41.73
N SER A 420 -15.91 20.30 43.08
CA SER A 420 -14.82 20.94 43.83
C SER A 420 -13.51 20.15 43.63
N ALA A 421 -12.34 20.87 43.64
CA ALA A 421 -11.05 20.23 43.50
C ALA A 421 -10.75 19.20 44.62
N ASP A 422 -11.32 19.41 45.80
CA ASP A 422 -11.04 18.65 47.03
C ASP A 422 -12.19 17.73 47.44
N ALA A 423 -13.27 17.64 46.62
CA ALA A 423 -14.44 16.84 46.96
C ALA A 423 -14.14 15.34 46.90
N VAL A 424 -14.42 14.63 47.97
CA VAL A 424 -14.26 13.17 48.07
C VAL A 424 -15.57 12.45 47.77
N GLU A 425 -16.68 12.99 48.24
CA GLU A 425 -18.02 12.46 48.00
C GLU A 425 -18.99 13.60 47.65
N LEU A 426 -19.79 13.39 46.59
CA LEU A 426 -20.81 14.34 46.12
C LEU A 426 -22.14 13.63 46.01
N ASN A 427 -23.19 14.24 46.49
CA ASN A 427 -24.55 13.78 46.21
C ASN A 427 -25.07 14.45 44.95
N VAL A 428 -25.82 13.71 44.15
CA VAL A 428 -26.34 14.14 42.85
C VAL A 428 -27.81 13.78 42.77
N LEU A 429 -28.62 14.75 42.37
CA LEU A 429 -30.00 14.52 41.91
C LEU A 429 -30.02 14.73 40.41
N ILE A 430 -30.56 13.78 39.67
CA ILE A 430 -30.63 13.80 38.19
C ILE A 430 -32.07 13.75 37.76
N MET A 431 -32.47 14.65 36.87
CA MET A 431 -33.79 14.71 36.25
C MET A 431 -33.65 14.65 34.73
N PRO A 432 -33.75 13.46 34.09
CA PRO A 432 -33.95 13.38 32.67
C PRO A 432 -35.34 13.86 32.29
N ILE A 433 -35.39 14.76 31.30
CA ILE A 433 -36.64 15.30 30.73
C ILE A 433 -36.66 14.84 29.28
N LEU A 434 -37.55 13.94 28.93
CA LEU A 434 -37.78 13.46 27.58
C LEU A 434 -38.85 14.28 26.90
N LEU A 435 -38.57 14.76 25.69
CA LEU A 435 -39.52 15.49 24.85
C LEU A 435 -39.96 14.54 23.73
N GLU A 436 -41.18 14.04 23.81
CA GLU A 436 -41.76 13.23 22.75
C GLU A 436 -42.66 14.10 21.86
N ALA A 437 -42.27 14.23 20.62
CA ALA A 437 -43.03 14.94 19.60
C ALA A 437 -43.16 14.07 18.35
N ASN A 438 -44.30 14.13 17.67
CA ASN A 438 -44.50 13.43 16.40
C ASN A 438 -43.60 13.96 15.28
N GLU A 439 -42.98 15.13 15.48
CA GLU A 439 -42.03 15.73 14.58
C GLU A 439 -40.68 15.92 15.27
N SER A 440 -39.57 15.76 14.52
CA SER A 440 -38.22 15.97 15.06
C SER A 440 -38.00 17.41 15.50
N LEU A 441 -37.65 17.62 16.75
CA LEU A 441 -37.36 18.94 17.31
C LEU A 441 -36.03 19.49 16.74
N SER A 442 -36.04 20.78 16.37
CA SER A 442 -34.81 21.41 15.87
C SER A 442 -33.83 21.68 17.02
N ASP A 443 -32.51 21.60 16.73
CA ASP A 443 -31.43 21.90 17.70
C ASP A 443 -31.59 23.33 18.31
N ALA A 444 -32.16 24.26 17.56
CA ALA A 444 -32.43 25.62 18.02
C ALA A 444 -33.56 25.65 19.09
N LEU A 445 -34.62 24.89 18.88
CA LEU A 445 -35.69 24.75 19.84
C LEU A 445 -35.24 24.03 21.11
N LEU A 446 -34.45 22.96 20.97
CA LEU A 446 -33.87 22.25 22.11
C LEU A 446 -32.94 23.15 22.93
N LYS A 447 -32.12 23.98 22.28
CA LYS A 447 -31.27 24.97 22.98
C LYS A 447 -32.11 25.99 23.73
N LYS A 448 -33.19 26.46 23.11
CA LYS A 448 -34.07 27.41 23.74
C LYS A 448 -34.81 26.81 24.93
N PHE A 449 -35.32 25.58 24.78
CA PHE A 449 -35.94 24.82 25.86
C PHE A 449 -34.98 24.62 27.05
N ARG A 450 -33.73 24.20 26.79
CA ARG A 450 -32.72 24.08 27.83
C ARG A 450 -32.47 25.35 28.60
N ARG A 451 -32.35 26.47 27.89
CA ARG A 451 -32.15 27.78 28.52
C ARG A 451 -33.33 28.18 29.41
N GLU A 452 -34.54 27.90 28.96
CA GLU A 452 -35.74 28.20 29.75
C GLU A 452 -35.85 27.27 30.98
N VAL A 453 -35.47 26.00 30.86
CA VAL A 453 -35.38 25.06 32.00
C VAL A 453 -34.35 25.55 33.00
N GLU A 454 -33.18 26.06 32.52
CA GLU A 454 -32.14 26.63 33.35
C GLU A 454 -32.61 27.86 34.12
N LEU A 455 -33.41 28.73 33.45
CA LEU A 455 -33.97 29.92 34.08
C LEU A 455 -35.15 29.61 35.04
N ALA A 456 -35.82 28.47 34.86
CA ALA A 456 -36.90 28.01 35.72
C ALA A 456 -36.40 27.50 37.08
N SER A 457 -35.14 27.11 37.15
CA SER A 457 -34.51 26.68 38.41
C SER A 457 -34.11 27.91 39.26
N LYS A 458 -34.35 27.84 40.58
CA LYS A 458 -34.06 28.89 41.54
C LYS A 458 -32.74 28.67 42.29
N SER A 459 -32.10 27.54 42.09
CA SER A 459 -30.90 27.17 42.80
C SER A 459 -29.65 27.65 42.06
N PRO A 460 -28.98 28.75 42.48
CA PRO A 460 -27.98 29.44 41.66
C PRO A 460 -26.62 28.72 41.56
N ASN A 461 -26.39 27.64 42.30
CA ASN A 461 -25.03 27.06 42.39
C ASN A 461 -24.92 25.58 41.98
N THR A 462 -25.98 24.97 41.43
CA THR A 462 -26.05 23.51 41.35
C THR A 462 -26.60 22.91 40.06
N ILE A 463 -27.01 23.74 39.09
CA ILE A 463 -27.60 23.20 37.87
C ILE A 463 -26.61 23.19 36.75
N GLU A 464 -26.44 22.02 36.20
CA GLU A 464 -25.82 21.83 34.91
C GLU A 464 -26.76 21.11 33.97
N ILE A 465 -27.10 21.81 32.88
CA ILE A 465 -27.89 21.26 31.80
C ILE A 465 -26.97 20.70 30.74
N LEU A 466 -27.09 19.41 30.50
CA LEU A 466 -26.34 18.72 29.45
C LEU A 466 -26.73 19.26 28.07
N ASN A 467 -25.83 19.97 27.43
CA ASN A 467 -25.97 20.39 26.06
C ASN A 467 -25.87 19.16 25.12
N GLY A 468 -26.97 18.76 24.51
CA GLY A 468 -27.03 17.64 23.54
C GLY A 468 -26.27 17.87 22.24
N THR A 469 -25.50 18.97 22.12
CA THR A 469 -24.58 19.21 21.00
C THR A 469 -23.26 18.46 21.15
N GLN A 470 -23.05 17.75 22.24
CA GLN A 470 -21.82 16.98 22.43
C GLN A 470 -21.98 15.56 21.86
N SER A 471 -21.08 15.26 20.93
CA SER A 471 -20.98 14.00 20.21
C SER A 471 -20.70 12.81 21.14
N GLY A 472 -21.15 11.62 20.80
CA GLY A 472 -20.98 10.39 21.53
C GLY A 472 -22.31 9.81 22.04
N ILE A 473 -22.28 9.13 23.17
CA ILE A 473 -23.44 8.48 23.81
C ILE A 473 -24.65 9.43 23.95
N TRP A 474 -24.40 10.71 24.12
CA TRP A 474 -25.40 11.76 24.30
C TRP A 474 -26.16 12.17 23.01
N GLY A 475 -25.68 11.79 21.85
CA GLY A 475 -26.43 11.91 20.59
C GLY A 475 -27.67 11.01 20.52
N LEU A 476 -27.72 9.96 21.36
CA LEU A 476 -28.89 9.11 21.54
C LEU A 476 -30.04 9.84 22.25
N PHE A 477 -29.74 10.89 23.00
CA PHE A 477 -30.70 11.64 23.79
C PHE A 477 -31.02 13.00 23.15
N GLY A 478 -31.11 13.06 21.81
CA GLY A 478 -31.34 14.32 21.10
C GLY A 478 -32.65 15.02 21.50
N ASP A 479 -33.64 14.27 21.99
CA ASP A 479 -34.93 14.76 22.47
C ASP A 479 -35.01 14.75 24.00
N MET A 480 -33.89 14.54 24.69
CA MET A 480 -33.80 14.50 26.15
C MET A 480 -32.96 15.66 26.67
N VAL A 481 -33.38 16.30 27.69
CA VAL A 481 -32.66 17.28 28.49
C VAL A 481 -32.35 16.67 29.84
N LEU A 482 -31.09 16.63 30.23
CA LEU A 482 -30.67 16.15 31.53
C LEU A 482 -30.36 17.34 32.44
N VAL A 483 -31.06 17.43 33.55
CA VAL A 483 -30.84 18.43 34.60
C VAL A 483 -30.20 17.71 35.78
N SER A 484 -29.15 18.27 36.35
CA SER A 484 -28.52 17.67 37.52
C SER A 484 -28.18 18.74 38.58
N TRP A 485 -28.42 18.39 39.82
CA TRP A 485 -28.03 19.15 41.00
C TRP A 485 -26.91 18.40 41.70
N VAL A 486 -25.78 19.07 41.95
CA VAL A 486 -24.59 18.46 42.58
C VAL A 486 -24.28 19.21 43.84
N PHE A 487 -24.17 18.52 44.97
CA PHE A 487 -23.89 19.12 46.26
C PHE A 487 -22.92 18.29 47.09
N SER A 488 -22.06 18.96 47.82
CA SER A 488 -20.92 18.36 48.54
C SER A 488 -21.21 17.94 49.97
N ASP A 489 -22.39 18.23 50.49
CA ASP A 489 -22.72 17.96 51.89
C ASP A 489 -23.91 17.00 52.03
N SER A 490 -23.79 16.07 53.00
CA SER A 490 -24.84 15.11 53.36
C SER A 490 -25.97 15.73 54.20
N LYS A 491 -25.99 17.07 54.35
CA LYS A 491 -27.07 17.74 55.07
C LYS A 491 -28.37 17.57 54.33
N THR A 492 -29.37 17.08 55.05
CA THR A 492 -30.75 16.87 54.57
C THR A 492 -31.36 18.12 53.91
N GLU A 493 -30.95 19.32 54.31
CA GLU A 493 -31.40 20.59 53.77
C GLU A 493 -31.09 20.82 52.30
N TYR A 494 -29.91 20.38 51.79
CA TYR A 494 -29.54 20.52 50.39
C TYR A 494 -30.24 19.52 49.47
N SER A 495 -30.51 18.31 49.96
CA SER A 495 -31.28 17.33 49.25
C SER A 495 -32.75 17.78 49.09
N VAL A 496 -33.34 18.34 50.18
CA VAL A 496 -34.68 18.89 50.15
C VAL A 496 -34.79 20.12 49.23
N ALA A 497 -33.79 20.99 49.23
CA ALA A 497 -33.74 22.16 48.34
C ALA A 497 -33.64 21.73 46.87
N ALA A 498 -32.80 20.72 46.53
CA ALA A 498 -32.69 20.18 45.16
C ALA A 498 -34.00 19.49 44.70
N GLN A 499 -34.67 18.74 45.57
CA GLN A 499 -35.96 18.14 45.28
C GLN A 499 -37.07 19.19 45.07
N GLN A 500 -37.10 20.25 45.92
CA GLN A 500 -38.04 21.34 45.74
C GLN A 500 -37.82 22.11 44.44
N ASP A 501 -36.56 22.35 44.05
CA ASP A 501 -36.21 23.01 42.81
C ASP A 501 -36.58 22.12 41.59
N ALA A 502 -36.31 20.81 41.65
CA ALA A 502 -36.73 19.84 40.63
C ALA A 502 -38.26 19.82 40.47
N ALA A 503 -39.01 19.88 41.57
CA ALA A 503 -40.48 19.97 41.55
C ALA A 503 -40.98 21.27 40.90
N LEU A 504 -40.29 22.39 41.16
CA LEU A 504 -40.62 23.67 40.50
C LEU A 504 -40.34 23.60 38.99
N VAL A 505 -39.23 23.04 38.57
CA VAL A 505 -38.94 22.81 37.15
C VAL A 505 -40.02 21.93 36.51
N ALA A 506 -40.39 20.81 37.16
CA ALA A 506 -41.45 19.92 36.67
C ALA A 506 -42.80 20.63 36.49
N GLN A 507 -43.20 21.44 37.46
CA GLN A 507 -44.45 22.21 37.39
C GLN A 507 -44.47 23.23 36.24
N GLN A 508 -43.30 23.76 35.85
CA GLN A 508 -43.20 24.76 34.80
C GLN A 508 -43.07 24.15 33.39
N LEU A 509 -42.78 22.84 33.25
CA LEU A 509 -42.56 22.19 31.96
C LEU A 509 -43.74 22.41 30.96
N PRO A 510 -45.03 22.28 31.33
CA PRO A 510 -46.11 22.52 30.41
C PRO A 510 -46.17 23.98 29.90
N THR A 511 -45.89 24.94 30.80
CA THR A 511 -45.84 26.35 30.47
C THR A 511 -44.68 26.69 29.54
N LEU A 512 -43.52 26.09 29.77
CA LEU A 512 -42.33 26.24 28.92
C LEU A 512 -42.56 25.69 27.51
N ILE A 513 -43.22 24.57 27.37
CA ILE A 513 -43.58 23.98 26.07
C ILE A 513 -44.48 24.92 25.29
N ALA A 514 -45.52 25.42 25.93
CA ALA A 514 -46.46 26.35 25.31
C ALA A 514 -45.77 27.67 24.88
N HIS A 515 -44.93 28.24 25.75
CA HIS A 515 -44.23 29.50 25.50
C HIS A 515 -43.18 29.40 24.37
N LEU A 516 -42.56 28.24 24.19
CA LEU A 516 -41.54 28.03 23.18
C LEU A 516 -42.07 27.70 21.79
N GLY A 517 -43.42 27.57 21.66
CA GLY A 517 -44.05 27.19 20.41
C GLY A 517 -43.63 25.79 19.93
N LEU A 518 -43.39 24.87 20.85
CA LEU A 518 -43.23 23.47 20.55
C LEU A 518 -44.52 22.89 19.96
N PRO A 519 -44.49 21.84 19.13
CA PRO A 519 -45.69 21.20 18.62
C PRO A 519 -46.65 20.84 19.77
N THR A 520 -47.93 21.06 19.57
CA THR A 520 -48.98 20.78 20.57
C THR A 520 -49.05 19.29 20.94
N SER A 521 -48.50 18.44 20.10
CA SER A 521 -48.35 17.00 20.35
C SER A 521 -47.12 16.63 21.20
N THR A 522 -46.34 17.61 21.68
CA THR A 522 -45.14 17.31 22.47
C THR A 522 -45.54 16.92 23.90
N VAL A 523 -45.23 15.71 24.27
CA VAL A 523 -45.39 15.19 25.63
C VAL A 523 -44.05 15.29 26.35
N THR A 524 -44.05 15.70 27.61
CA THR A 524 -42.86 15.68 28.45
C THR A 524 -42.99 14.58 29.49
N ARG A 525 -41.97 13.77 29.56
CA ARG A 525 -41.80 12.81 30.65
C ARG A 525 -40.53 13.12 31.43
N TYR A 526 -40.56 12.92 32.73
CA TYR A 526 -39.36 13.09 33.56
C TYR A 526 -39.37 12.08 34.71
N ALA A 527 -38.18 11.79 35.21
CA ALA A 527 -37.98 11.00 36.43
C ALA A 527 -36.90 11.65 37.30
N LEU A 528 -36.92 11.37 38.59
CA LEU A 528 -35.90 11.80 39.52
C LEU A 528 -35.06 10.61 40.00
N HIS A 529 -33.75 10.74 39.92
CA HIS A 529 -32.81 9.72 40.38
C HIS A 529 -31.75 10.35 41.27
N GLU A 530 -31.59 9.84 42.47
CA GLU A 530 -30.55 10.22 43.39
C GLU A 530 -29.36 9.28 43.28
N GLY A 531 -28.15 9.84 43.37
CA GLY A 531 -26.92 9.08 43.29
C GLY A 531 -25.75 9.76 44.00
N LYS A 532 -24.65 9.05 44.04
CA LYS A 532 -23.41 9.54 44.65
C LYS A 532 -22.25 9.46 43.67
N LEU A 533 -21.39 10.47 43.67
CA LEU A 533 -20.14 10.50 42.93
C LEU A 533 -18.98 10.48 43.93
N MET A 534 -18.00 9.63 43.66
CA MET A 534 -16.80 9.49 44.49
C MET A 534 -15.57 9.97 43.72
N GLY A 535 -14.88 10.96 44.23
CA GLY A 535 -13.65 11.43 43.62
C GLY A 535 -13.49 12.95 43.56
N SER A 536 -12.36 13.38 43.01
CA SER A 536 -12.02 14.78 42.82
C SER A 536 -12.00 15.18 41.34
N ARG A 537 -11.97 16.49 41.08
CA ARG A 537 -11.86 17.04 39.70
C ARG A 537 -10.65 16.50 38.94
N ASN A 538 -9.60 16.06 39.67
CA ASN A 538 -8.40 15.47 39.05
C ASN A 538 -8.61 14.02 38.58
N ALA A 539 -9.62 13.31 39.09
CA ALA A 539 -9.98 11.95 38.73
C ALA A 539 -11.10 11.89 37.64
N ARG A 540 -10.96 12.70 36.59
CA ARG A 540 -11.98 12.92 35.53
C ARG A 540 -12.51 11.66 34.90
N SER A 541 -11.65 10.66 34.63
CA SER A 541 -12.07 9.41 34.00
C SER A 541 -12.98 8.57 34.91
N ALA A 542 -12.65 8.53 36.19
CA ALA A 542 -13.46 7.82 37.19
C ALA A 542 -14.81 8.50 37.38
N LEU A 543 -14.83 9.84 37.49
CA LEU A 543 -16.06 10.62 37.54
C LEU A 543 -16.92 10.42 36.29
N ALA A 544 -16.34 10.43 35.11
CA ALA A 544 -17.06 10.21 33.87
C ALA A 544 -17.73 8.82 33.83
N SER A 545 -17.07 7.80 34.37
CA SER A 545 -17.64 6.46 34.45
C SER A 545 -18.83 6.41 35.41
N GLN A 546 -18.71 7.01 36.59
CA GLN A 546 -19.78 7.08 37.58
C GLN A 546 -21.00 7.86 37.05
N TRP A 547 -20.77 9.02 36.43
CA TRP A 547 -21.81 9.79 35.78
C TRP A 547 -22.57 8.97 34.74
N ARG A 548 -21.88 8.21 33.91
CA ARG A 548 -22.53 7.34 32.89
C ARG A 548 -23.46 6.32 33.55
N THR A 549 -23.03 5.74 34.65
CA THR A 549 -23.84 4.78 35.40
C THR A 549 -25.09 5.44 35.97
N LEU A 550 -24.95 6.59 36.61
CA LEU A 550 -26.06 7.33 37.21
C LEU A 550 -27.07 7.80 36.15
N PHE A 551 -26.58 8.29 35.00
CA PHE A 551 -27.47 8.67 33.91
C PHE A 551 -28.22 7.47 33.29
N ALA A 552 -27.54 6.33 33.12
CA ALA A 552 -28.18 5.12 32.65
C ALA A 552 -29.30 4.67 33.61
N GLN A 553 -29.05 4.75 34.92
CA GLN A 553 -30.03 4.42 35.94
C GLN A 553 -31.20 5.41 35.94
N ALA A 554 -30.93 6.72 35.77
CA ALA A 554 -31.97 7.74 35.68
C ALA A 554 -32.88 7.55 34.46
N VAL A 555 -32.32 7.16 33.31
CA VAL A 555 -33.06 6.86 32.08
C VAL A 555 -33.88 5.57 32.21
N ILE A 556 -33.31 4.51 32.80
CA ILE A 556 -34.06 3.27 33.09
C ILE A 556 -35.25 3.56 33.98
N LYS A 557 -35.08 4.43 34.99
CA LYS A 557 -36.18 4.81 35.89
C LYS A 557 -37.28 5.61 35.16
N LEU A 558 -36.89 6.42 34.14
CA LEU A 558 -37.83 7.10 33.29
C LEU A 558 -38.66 6.12 32.45
N GLU A 559 -38.06 5.08 31.90
CA GLU A 559 -38.72 4.04 31.11
C GLU A 559 -39.63 3.13 31.98
N GLN A 560 -39.23 2.86 33.22
CA GLN A 560 -40.04 2.07 34.15
C GLN A 560 -41.28 2.77 34.66
N HIS A 561 -41.33 4.10 34.69
CA HIS A 561 -42.52 4.87 35.07
C HIS A 561 -43.65 4.68 34.06
N ASP A 562 -43.33 4.50 32.78
CA ASP A 562 -44.32 4.22 31.74
C ASP A 562 -45.06 2.87 31.92
N SER A 563 -44.31 1.86 32.41
CA SER A 563 -44.89 0.53 32.58
C SER A 563 -45.84 0.44 33.79
N LEU A 564 -45.87 1.43 34.68
CA LEU A 564 -46.73 1.48 35.86
C LEU A 564 -48.00 2.34 35.64
N GLU A 565 -47.98 3.33 34.72
CA GLU A 565 -49.16 4.11 34.37
C GLU A 565 -50.06 3.39 33.34
N ASP A 566 -49.50 2.50 32.50
CA ASP A 566 -50.30 1.63 31.60
C ASP A 566 -50.94 0.42 32.32
N LEU A 567 -50.71 0.19 33.62
CA LEU A 567 -51.28 -0.88 34.45
C LEU A 567 -52.23 -0.37 35.51
N ALA A 568 -52.53 0.95 35.59
CA ALA A 568 -53.52 1.57 36.48
C ALA A 568 -54.69 2.15 35.66
#